data_865f6346baf0e4061458fae8d700b49b
#
_entry.id   865f6346baf0e4061458fae8d700b49b
#
_cell.length_a   1.000
_cell.length_b   1.000
_cell.length_c   1.000
_cell.angle_alpha   90.00
_cell.angle_beta   90.00
_cell.angle_gamma   90.00
#
_symmetry.space_group_name_H-M   'P 1'
#
loop_
_entity.id
_entity.type
_entity.pdbx_description
1 polymer ?
#
loop_
_entity_poly.entity_id
_entity_poly.type
_entity_poly.pdbx_seq_one_letter_code
_entity_poly.pdbx_strand_id
1 'polypeptide(L)'
;MSTPANSDRRVAVVTGGSGAIGGAIAARLSSDHQVIALGRHADVTVDLGDPDAVRAAAERVLDRYGRCDVLVHAAAMVAFGPLDEFQLSTWRQVHAVNVESALLLTQAFVPGMRDRGFGRVIFIVSNSYWRPPGPHMLAYIASKGALIGMTRTLAVGLGSSGIAVTAVAPGLTRTPATDVVPAEEFADVAAHQALPRPLTPEDTASVVAMLARDDAAALTGQTVTVDGGLVLR
;
A
#
# COMPACT_ATOMS: atom_id res chain seq x y z
N MET A 1 -1.71 -10.85 -32.20
CA MET A 1 -1.11 -9.53 -32.47
C MET A 1 -1.26 -8.71 -31.20
N SER A 2 -0.17 -8.59 -30.42
CA SER A 2 -0.17 -7.80 -29.19
C SER A 2 -0.11 -6.32 -29.56
N THR A 3 -1.09 -5.55 -29.11
CA THR A 3 -1.06 -4.09 -29.23
C THR A 3 0.24 -3.57 -28.60
N PRO A 4 1.03 -2.71 -29.27
CA PRO A 4 2.23 -2.16 -28.68
C PRO A 4 1.82 -1.39 -27.41
N ALA A 5 2.53 -1.66 -26.29
CA ALA A 5 2.37 -0.90 -25.06
C ALA A 5 2.54 0.58 -25.39
N ASN A 6 1.60 1.41 -24.95
CA ASN A 6 1.62 2.87 -25.12
C ASN A 6 2.87 3.38 -24.39
N SER A 7 3.99 3.60 -25.11
CA SER A 7 5.33 3.84 -24.58
C SER A 7 5.47 5.13 -23.76
N ASP A 8 4.44 6.00 -23.77
CA ASP A 8 4.49 7.31 -23.14
C ASP A 8 3.83 7.37 -21.74
N ARG A 9 3.02 6.35 -21.37
CA ARG A 9 2.36 6.37 -20.06
C ARG A 9 3.30 5.85 -18.95
N ARG A 10 3.28 6.53 -17.81
CA ARG A 10 3.94 6.04 -16.59
C ARG A 10 3.33 4.71 -16.15
N VAL A 11 4.18 3.84 -15.61
CA VAL A 11 3.79 2.52 -15.11
C VAL A 11 3.59 2.59 -13.61
N ALA A 12 2.39 2.18 -13.15
CA ALA A 12 2.05 2.03 -11.74
C ALA A 12 1.91 0.56 -11.38
N VAL A 13 2.67 0.11 -10.40
CA VAL A 13 2.58 -1.24 -9.84
C VAL A 13 1.80 -1.18 -8.53
N VAL A 14 0.74 -1.99 -8.40
CA VAL A 14 -0.12 -2.03 -7.23
C VAL A 14 -0.16 -3.45 -6.67
N THR A 15 0.44 -3.68 -5.47
CA THR A 15 0.27 -4.96 -4.80
C THR A 15 -1.10 -5.06 -4.16
N GLY A 16 -1.68 -6.25 -4.12
CA GLY A 16 -3.04 -6.45 -3.62
C GLY A 16 -4.12 -5.82 -4.50
N GLY A 17 -3.82 -5.58 -5.79
CA GLY A 17 -4.73 -4.92 -6.74
C GLY A 17 -6.03 -5.69 -7.03
N SER A 18 -6.14 -6.95 -6.62
CA SER A 18 -7.40 -7.73 -6.64
C SER A 18 -8.24 -7.55 -5.37
N GLY A 19 -7.71 -6.93 -4.31
CA GLY A 19 -8.46 -6.59 -3.10
C GLY A 19 -9.25 -5.29 -3.25
N ALA A 20 -10.16 -5.00 -2.31
CA ALA A 20 -11.05 -3.84 -2.41
C ALA A 20 -10.29 -2.50 -2.51
N ILE A 21 -9.39 -2.21 -1.55
CA ILE A 21 -8.61 -0.96 -1.55
C ILE A 21 -7.61 -0.93 -2.72
N GLY A 22 -6.84 -2.02 -2.91
CA GLY A 22 -5.88 -2.10 -4.01
C GLY A 22 -6.54 -2.03 -5.39
N GLY A 23 -7.71 -2.65 -5.55
CA GLY A 23 -8.51 -2.59 -6.78
C GLY A 23 -9.04 -1.19 -7.08
N ALA A 24 -9.57 -0.49 -6.07
CA ALA A 24 -10.00 0.90 -6.22
C ALA A 24 -8.83 1.82 -6.59
N ILE A 25 -7.65 1.61 -5.97
CA ILE A 25 -6.41 2.33 -6.32
C ILE A 25 -6.01 2.05 -7.77
N ALA A 26 -5.99 0.77 -8.18
CA ALA A 26 -5.65 0.38 -9.55
C ALA A 26 -6.60 1.01 -10.57
N ALA A 27 -7.91 0.93 -10.30
CA ALA A 27 -8.94 1.54 -11.15
C ALA A 27 -8.75 3.07 -11.23
N ARG A 28 -8.48 3.74 -10.11
CA ARG A 28 -8.31 5.20 -10.07
C ARG A 28 -7.05 5.66 -10.80
N LEU A 29 -5.94 4.93 -10.70
CA LEU A 29 -4.69 5.23 -11.40
C LEU A 29 -4.75 4.93 -12.90
N SER A 30 -5.64 4.06 -13.36
CA SER A 30 -5.71 3.64 -14.76
C SER A 30 -6.07 4.75 -15.73
N SER A 31 -6.62 5.89 -15.26
CA SER A 31 -6.85 7.08 -16.09
C SER A 31 -5.53 7.67 -16.63
N ASP A 32 -4.47 7.66 -15.82
CA ASP A 32 -3.22 8.39 -16.10
C ASP A 32 -2.01 7.47 -16.25
N HIS A 33 -2.10 6.22 -15.78
CA HIS A 33 -1.00 5.25 -15.74
C HIS A 33 -1.35 3.95 -16.47
N GLN A 34 -0.32 3.26 -16.95
CA GLN A 34 -0.41 1.82 -17.22
C GLN A 34 -0.30 1.11 -15.87
N VAL A 35 -1.41 0.53 -15.40
CA VAL A 35 -1.45 -0.14 -14.09
C VAL A 35 -1.16 -1.62 -14.24
N ILE A 36 -0.34 -2.16 -13.32
CA ILE A 36 0.00 -3.57 -13.21
C ILE A 36 -0.32 -4.01 -11.78
N ALA A 37 -1.29 -4.88 -11.63
CA ALA A 37 -1.62 -5.47 -10.35
C ALA A 37 -0.71 -6.67 -10.04
N LEU A 38 -0.19 -6.74 -8.80
CA LEU A 38 0.58 -7.86 -8.26
C LEU A 38 -0.18 -8.52 -7.11
N GLY A 39 -0.27 -9.85 -7.13
CA GLY A 39 -0.92 -10.62 -6.07
C GLY A 39 -1.34 -12.00 -6.54
N ARG A 40 -2.03 -12.75 -5.70
CA ARG A 40 -2.44 -14.14 -6.00
C ARG A 40 -3.43 -14.27 -7.16
N HIS A 41 -4.24 -13.25 -7.40
CA HIS A 41 -5.25 -13.19 -8.47
C HIS A 41 -5.15 -11.85 -9.20
N ALA A 42 -4.01 -11.60 -9.86
CA ALA A 42 -3.67 -10.32 -10.44
C ALA A 42 -2.94 -10.50 -11.79
N ASP A 43 -2.63 -9.41 -12.49
CA ASP A 43 -1.94 -9.41 -13.79
C ASP A 43 -0.59 -10.16 -13.74
N VAL A 44 0.11 -9.98 -12.62
CA VAL A 44 1.31 -10.75 -12.29
C VAL A 44 1.03 -11.54 -11.01
N THR A 45 0.80 -12.84 -11.18
CA THR A 45 0.58 -13.75 -10.06
C THR A 45 1.86 -13.91 -9.24
N VAL A 46 1.77 -13.67 -7.91
CA VAL A 46 2.88 -13.76 -6.98
C VAL A 46 2.36 -14.05 -5.56
N ASP A 47 3.07 -14.91 -4.84
CA ASP A 47 2.98 -15.00 -3.39
C ASP A 47 3.94 -13.97 -2.77
N LEU A 48 3.37 -12.95 -2.14
CA LEU A 48 4.15 -11.88 -1.49
C LEU A 48 4.83 -12.33 -0.19
N GLY A 49 4.52 -13.53 0.30
CA GLY A 49 5.23 -14.15 1.42
C GLY A 49 6.51 -14.89 1.01
N ASP A 50 6.75 -15.06 -0.29
CA ASP A 50 7.94 -15.71 -0.85
C ASP A 50 8.88 -14.65 -1.45
N PRO A 51 10.05 -14.41 -0.84
CA PRO A 51 11.01 -13.40 -1.30
C PRO A 51 11.51 -13.62 -2.73
N ASP A 52 11.69 -14.86 -3.16
CA ASP A 52 12.20 -15.16 -4.50
C ASP A 52 11.09 -14.97 -5.55
N ALA A 53 9.86 -15.34 -5.22
CA ALA A 53 8.69 -15.04 -6.06
C ALA A 53 8.49 -13.52 -6.22
N VAL A 54 8.71 -12.73 -5.17
CA VAL A 54 8.62 -11.25 -5.22
C VAL A 54 9.67 -10.66 -6.15
N ARG A 55 10.94 -11.11 -6.07
CA ARG A 55 12.01 -10.66 -6.97
C ARG A 55 11.69 -11.02 -8.42
N ALA A 56 11.31 -12.27 -8.68
CA ALA A 56 10.93 -12.72 -10.02
C ALA A 56 9.71 -11.96 -10.56
N ALA A 57 8.75 -11.56 -9.72
CA ALA A 57 7.63 -10.75 -10.14
C ALA A 57 8.06 -9.33 -10.54
N ALA A 58 8.98 -8.71 -9.79
CA ALA A 58 9.54 -7.41 -10.14
C ALA A 58 10.31 -7.46 -11.46
N GLU A 59 11.14 -8.48 -11.68
CA GLU A 59 11.85 -8.72 -12.95
C GLU A 59 10.86 -8.84 -14.12
N ARG A 60 9.80 -9.64 -13.98
CA ARG A 60 8.76 -9.77 -15.03
C ARG A 60 8.10 -8.43 -15.38
N VAL A 61 7.89 -7.56 -14.39
CA VAL A 61 7.37 -6.21 -14.64
C VAL A 61 8.38 -5.39 -15.45
N LEU A 62 9.66 -5.41 -15.05
CA LEU A 62 10.72 -4.66 -15.72
C LEU A 62 10.96 -5.18 -17.14
N ASP A 63 10.98 -6.48 -17.35
CA ASP A 63 11.17 -7.10 -18.67
C ASP A 63 10.03 -6.74 -19.63
N ARG A 64 8.79 -6.73 -19.13
CA ARG A 64 7.62 -6.50 -19.98
C ARG A 64 7.32 -5.04 -20.24
N TYR A 65 7.54 -4.16 -19.26
CA TYR A 65 7.13 -2.76 -19.31
C TYR A 65 8.33 -1.79 -19.26
N GLY A 66 9.54 -2.28 -19.00
CA GLY A 66 10.78 -1.50 -18.98
C GLY A 66 10.91 -0.53 -17.81
N ARG A 67 9.86 -0.36 -16.99
CA ARG A 67 9.83 0.66 -15.94
C ARG A 67 8.78 0.40 -14.86
N CYS A 68 9.00 1.01 -13.71
CA CYS A 68 7.97 1.29 -12.71
C CYS A 68 8.20 2.72 -12.23
N ASP A 69 7.19 3.56 -12.25
CA ASP A 69 7.26 4.97 -11.86
C ASP A 69 6.51 5.23 -10.56
N VAL A 70 5.47 4.45 -10.32
CA VAL A 70 4.65 4.50 -9.10
C VAL A 70 4.55 3.08 -8.53
N LEU A 71 5.03 2.87 -7.31
CA LEU A 71 4.83 1.65 -6.55
C LEU A 71 3.83 1.92 -5.42
N VAL A 72 2.69 1.22 -5.45
CA VAL A 72 1.72 1.24 -4.33
C VAL A 72 1.71 -0.12 -3.67
N HIS A 73 2.18 -0.20 -2.43
CA HIS A 73 2.11 -1.42 -1.65
C HIS A 73 0.83 -1.44 -0.81
N ALA A 74 -0.24 -2.05 -1.37
CA ALA A 74 -1.55 -2.14 -0.74
C ALA A 74 -1.89 -3.56 -0.24
N ALA A 75 -1.09 -4.56 -0.60
CA ALA A 75 -1.25 -5.90 -0.07
C ALA A 75 -1.03 -5.93 1.44
N ALA A 76 -1.85 -6.72 2.13
CA ALA A 76 -1.68 -6.95 3.56
C ALA A 76 -2.24 -8.32 3.97
N MET A 77 -1.54 -8.93 4.91
CA MET A 77 -2.02 -10.05 5.71
C MET A 77 -2.38 -9.51 7.09
N VAL A 78 -3.58 -9.85 7.55
CA VAL A 78 -4.04 -9.58 8.92
C VAL A 78 -4.09 -10.91 9.65
N ALA A 79 -3.56 -10.95 10.87
CA ALA A 79 -3.65 -12.09 11.76
C ALA A 79 -4.08 -11.63 13.14
N PHE A 80 -5.02 -12.37 13.72
CA PHE A 80 -5.60 -12.09 15.02
C PHE A 80 -5.16 -13.14 16.02
N GLY A 81 -5.00 -12.76 17.28
CA GLY A 81 -4.73 -13.70 18.37
C GLY A 81 -4.28 -13.00 19.64
N PRO A 82 -4.51 -13.61 20.82
CA PRO A 82 -4.01 -13.13 22.09
C PRO A 82 -2.48 -13.26 22.16
N LEU A 83 -1.83 -12.43 22.96
CA LEU A 83 -0.36 -12.35 23.03
C LEU A 83 0.29 -13.67 23.43
N ASP A 84 -0.27 -14.35 24.42
CA ASP A 84 0.25 -15.58 25.01
C ASP A 84 0.13 -16.83 24.09
N GLU A 85 -0.77 -16.78 23.12
CA GLU A 85 -0.96 -17.85 22.13
C GLU A 85 -0.41 -17.48 20.74
N PHE A 86 0.10 -16.27 20.55
CA PHE A 86 0.48 -15.76 19.23
C PHE A 86 1.75 -16.43 18.70
N GLN A 87 1.62 -17.17 17.59
CA GLN A 87 2.71 -17.96 17.03
C GLN A 87 3.76 -17.10 16.30
N LEU A 88 5.04 -17.35 16.57
CA LEU A 88 6.14 -16.68 15.87
C LEU A 88 6.11 -16.92 14.34
N SER A 89 5.64 -18.06 13.90
CA SER A 89 5.45 -18.36 12.46
C SER A 89 4.45 -17.41 11.82
N THR A 90 3.32 -17.14 12.48
CA THR A 90 2.31 -16.17 12.04
C THR A 90 2.87 -14.74 12.01
N TRP A 91 3.64 -14.35 13.05
CA TRP A 91 4.35 -13.09 13.08
C TRP A 91 5.25 -12.92 11.84
N ARG A 92 6.10 -13.94 11.57
CA ARG A 92 7.01 -13.91 10.42
C ARG A 92 6.26 -13.81 9.10
N GLN A 93 5.17 -14.57 8.95
CA GLN A 93 4.36 -14.55 7.73
C GLN A 93 3.71 -13.18 7.48
N VAL A 94 3.17 -12.52 8.53
CA VAL A 94 2.65 -11.16 8.41
C VAL A 94 3.75 -10.18 7.98
N HIS A 95 4.96 -10.29 8.56
CA HIS A 95 6.07 -9.42 8.18
C HIS A 95 6.59 -9.70 6.77
N ALA A 96 6.67 -10.95 6.35
CA ALA A 96 7.04 -11.31 4.98
C ALA A 96 6.11 -10.64 3.96
N VAL A 97 4.78 -10.79 4.14
CA VAL A 97 3.79 -10.20 3.23
C VAL A 97 3.74 -8.68 3.32
N ASN A 98 3.72 -8.10 4.52
CA ASN A 98 3.42 -6.68 4.70
C ASN A 98 4.66 -5.77 4.60
N VAL A 99 5.83 -6.27 4.96
CA VAL A 99 7.05 -5.45 5.11
C VAL A 99 8.15 -5.87 4.15
N GLU A 100 8.51 -7.17 4.15
CA GLU A 100 9.64 -7.64 3.35
C GLU A 100 9.34 -7.53 1.86
N SER A 101 8.14 -7.89 1.42
CA SER A 101 7.74 -7.71 0.02
C SER A 101 7.77 -6.25 -0.43
N ALA A 102 7.37 -5.31 0.46
CA ALA A 102 7.45 -3.88 0.19
C ALA A 102 8.89 -3.41 0.01
N LEU A 103 9.81 -3.90 0.87
CA LEU A 103 11.24 -3.63 0.76
C LEU A 103 11.81 -4.17 -0.57
N LEU A 104 11.55 -5.43 -0.88
CA LEU A 104 12.08 -6.09 -2.08
C LEU A 104 11.61 -5.41 -3.37
N LEU A 105 10.33 -5.07 -3.47
CA LEU A 105 9.80 -4.34 -4.62
C LEU A 105 10.39 -2.93 -4.72
N THR A 106 10.57 -2.24 -3.59
CA THR A 106 11.23 -0.93 -3.55
C THR A 106 12.68 -1.04 -4.05
N GLN A 107 13.43 -2.03 -3.57
CA GLN A 107 14.81 -2.29 -4.03
C GLN A 107 14.88 -2.55 -5.54
N ALA A 108 13.93 -3.30 -6.09
CA ALA A 108 13.90 -3.65 -7.49
C ALA A 108 13.59 -2.44 -8.41
N PHE A 109 12.68 -1.55 -7.99
CA PHE A 109 12.20 -0.47 -8.86
C PHE A 109 12.94 0.86 -8.69
N VAL A 110 13.52 1.14 -7.51
CA VAL A 110 14.21 2.39 -7.19
C VAL A 110 15.39 2.69 -8.15
N PRO A 111 16.23 1.74 -8.58
CA PRO A 111 17.29 2.04 -9.53
C PRO A 111 16.79 2.75 -10.80
N GLY A 112 15.79 2.19 -11.47
CA GLY A 112 15.20 2.79 -12.65
C GLY A 112 14.45 4.11 -12.36
N MET A 113 13.87 4.28 -11.17
CA MET A 113 13.30 5.58 -10.75
C MET A 113 14.39 6.64 -10.61
N ARG A 114 15.56 6.30 -10.03
CA ARG A 114 16.73 7.21 -9.92
C ARG A 114 17.23 7.66 -11.29
N ASP A 115 17.39 6.72 -12.21
CA ASP A 115 17.89 7.02 -13.57
C ASP A 115 16.98 8.02 -14.31
N ARG A 116 15.68 7.97 -14.03
CA ARG A 116 14.68 8.89 -14.63
C ARG A 116 14.46 10.17 -13.84
N GLY A 117 15.03 10.30 -12.63
CA GLY A 117 14.79 11.46 -11.76
C GLY A 117 13.34 11.58 -11.28
N PHE A 118 12.58 10.47 -11.30
CA PHE A 118 11.16 10.43 -10.89
C PHE A 118 10.80 9.08 -10.29
N GLY A 119 10.11 9.10 -9.16
CA GLY A 119 9.50 7.93 -8.56
C GLY A 119 8.49 8.30 -7.48
N ARG A 120 7.49 7.45 -7.30
CA ARG A 120 6.52 7.52 -6.20
C ARG A 120 6.41 6.16 -5.54
N VAL A 121 6.73 6.09 -4.25
CA VAL A 121 6.57 4.89 -3.44
C VAL A 121 5.53 5.20 -2.37
N ILE A 122 4.42 4.47 -2.39
CA ILE A 122 3.27 4.72 -1.52
C ILE A 122 2.94 3.45 -0.75
N PHE A 123 3.06 3.48 0.58
CA PHE A 123 2.71 2.36 1.43
C PHE A 123 1.31 2.56 2.02
N ILE A 124 0.44 1.56 1.88
CA ILE A 124 -0.86 1.56 2.57
C ILE A 124 -0.64 0.99 3.97
N VAL A 125 -0.72 1.86 4.96
CA VAL A 125 -0.61 1.55 6.37
C VAL A 125 -2.00 1.45 7.03
N SER A 126 -2.22 1.92 8.25
CA SER A 126 -3.53 1.95 8.90
C SER A 126 -3.55 2.99 10.01
N ASN A 127 -4.69 3.64 10.23
CA ASN A 127 -4.91 4.50 11.40
C ASN A 127 -4.91 3.71 12.72
N SER A 128 -5.09 2.36 12.65
CA SER A 128 -4.96 1.46 13.80
C SER A 128 -3.58 1.53 14.48
N TYR A 129 -2.56 2.05 13.80
CA TYR A 129 -1.26 2.30 14.41
C TYR A 129 -1.34 3.32 15.56
N TRP A 130 -2.20 4.33 15.45
CA TRP A 130 -2.38 5.35 16.49
C TRP A 130 -3.59 5.08 17.38
N ARG A 131 -4.59 4.37 16.89
CA ARG A 131 -5.79 3.98 17.62
C ARG A 131 -6.05 2.48 17.42
N PRO A 132 -5.30 1.61 18.13
CA PRO A 132 -5.50 0.17 18.05
C PRO A 132 -6.92 -0.21 18.47
N PRO A 133 -7.64 -1.02 17.68
CA PRO A 133 -9.00 -1.45 18.03
C PRO A 133 -9.01 -2.48 19.17
N GLY A 134 -7.85 -3.10 19.48
CA GLY A 134 -7.70 -4.06 20.56
C GLY A 134 -6.33 -4.74 20.54
N PRO A 135 -6.03 -5.59 21.55
CA PRO A 135 -4.72 -6.23 21.70
C PRO A 135 -4.45 -7.35 20.69
N HIS A 136 -5.47 -7.80 19.99
CA HIS A 136 -5.45 -9.00 19.14
C HIS A 136 -4.84 -8.78 17.75
N MET A 137 -4.44 -7.54 17.39
CA MET A 137 -3.87 -7.20 16.07
C MET A 137 -2.36 -6.91 16.12
N LEU A 138 -1.64 -7.51 17.06
CA LEU A 138 -0.24 -7.20 17.35
C LEU A 138 0.66 -7.20 16.11
N ALA A 139 0.72 -8.30 15.36
CA ALA A 139 1.62 -8.43 14.21
C ALA A 139 1.26 -7.46 13.08
N TYR A 140 -0.03 -7.28 12.83
CA TYR A 140 -0.51 -6.35 11.80
C TYR A 140 -0.10 -4.91 12.12
N ILE A 141 -0.41 -4.43 13.32
CA ILE A 141 -0.10 -3.04 13.71
C ILE A 141 1.42 -2.81 13.74
N ALA A 142 2.19 -3.77 14.23
CA ALA A 142 3.65 -3.71 14.20
C ALA A 142 4.18 -3.59 12.76
N SER A 143 3.64 -4.39 11.83
CA SER A 143 4.02 -4.32 10.41
C SER A 143 3.68 -2.97 9.77
N LYS A 144 2.55 -2.36 10.14
CA LYS A 144 2.18 -1.01 9.65
C LYS A 144 3.07 0.08 10.24
N GLY A 145 3.51 -0.07 11.49
CA GLY A 145 4.53 0.78 12.10
C GLY A 145 5.89 0.68 11.40
N ALA A 146 6.30 -0.53 10.99
CA ALA A 146 7.52 -0.74 10.21
C ALA A 146 7.48 0.02 8.88
N LEU A 147 6.36 -0.03 8.15
CA LEU A 147 6.17 0.73 6.90
C LEU A 147 6.21 2.25 7.11
N ILE A 148 5.71 2.76 8.25
CA ILE A 148 5.83 4.18 8.60
C ILE A 148 7.30 4.56 8.83
N GLY A 149 8.08 3.71 9.51
CA GLY A 149 9.51 3.88 9.66
C GLY A 149 10.25 3.88 8.32
N MET A 150 9.94 2.92 7.45
CA MET A 150 10.48 2.84 6.09
C MET A 150 10.14 4.09 5.27
N THR A 151 8.90 4.60 5.35
CA THR A 151 8.48 5.83 4.66
C THR A 151 9.42 6.99 4.97
N ARG A 152 9.71 7.24 6.24
CA ARG A 152 10.55 8.35 6.68
C ARG A 152 12.00 8.18 6.25
N THR A 153 12.56 6.99 6.47
CA THR A 153 13.97 6.71 6.15
C THR A 153 14.23 6.75 4.65
N LEU A 154 13.34 6.13 3.86
CA LEU A 154 13.46 6.13 2.39
C LEU A 154 13.24 7.52 1.80
N ALA A 155 12.36 8.33 2.35
CA ALA A 155 12.18 9.72 1.90
C ALA A 155 13.47 10.53 2.00
N VAL A 156 14.20 10.39 3.12
CA VAL A 156 15.51 11.05 3.30
C VAL A 156 16.54 10.51 2.31
N GLY A 157 16.59 9.19 2.10
CA GLY A 157 17.59 8.55 1.24
C GLY A 157 17.34 8.70 -0.27
N LEU A 158 16.10 8.98 -0.69
CA LEU A 158 15.71 8.98 -2.10
C LEU A 158 15.28 10.36 -2.63
N GLY A 159 15.05 11.33 -1.75
CA GLY A 159 14.53 12.65 -2.13
C GLY A 159 15.41 13.38 -3.14
N SER A 160 16.74 13.33 -2.98
CA SER A 160 17.70 13.95 -3.93
C SER A 160 17.66 13.33 -5.34
N SER A 161 17.06 12.16 -5.49
CA SER A 161 16.86 11.48 -6.78
C SER A 161 15.48 11.75 -7.38
N GLY A 162 14.70 12.71 -6.85
CA GLY A 162 13.34 13.01 -7.35
C GLY A 162 12.27 11.97 -6.98
N ILE A 163 12.58 11.08 -6.02
CA ILE A 163 11.67 10.02 -5.58
C ILE A 163 11.00 10.45 -4.26
N ALA A 164 9.67 10.54 -4.30
CA ALA A 164 8.88 10.78 -3.09
C ALA A 164 8.37 9.44 -2.51
N VAL A 165 8.49 9.31 -1.18
CA VAL A 165 8.00 8.14 -0.44
C VAL A 165 6.98 8.62 0.58
N THR A 166 5.76 8.09 0.52
CA THR A 166 4.65 8.48 1.39
C THR A 166 3.93 7.26 1.94
N ALA A 167 3.21 7.43 3.03
CA ALA A 167 2.28 6.43 3.52
C ALA A 167 0.85 6.98 3.53
N VAL A 168 -0.13 6.11 3.28
CA VAL A 168 -1.55 6.42 3.43
C VAL A 168 -2.12 5.51 4.50
N ALA A 169 -2.81 6.09 5.47
CA ALA A 169 -3.38 5.39 6.62
C ALA A 169 -4.91 5.42 6.56
N PRO A 170 -5.56 4.42 5.91
CA PRO A 170 -7.00 4.32 5.92
C PRO A 170 -7.54 4.06 7.33
N GLY A 171 -8.74 4.56 7.60
CA GLY A 171 -9.58 4.12 8.70
C GLY A 171 -10.34 2.85 8.40
N LEU A 172 -11.28 2.48 9.27
CA LEU A 172 -12.15 1.33 9.08
C LEU A 172 -12.98 1.52 7.80
N THR A 173 -12.65 0.74 6.79
CA THR A 173 -13.24 0.82 5.44
C THR A 173 -14.03 -0.45 5.17
N ARG A 174 -15.23 -0.35 4.59
CA ARG A 174 -16.02 -1.52 4.19
C ARG A 174 -15.35 -2.25 3.04
N THR A 175 -14.97 -3.50 3.30
CA THR A 175 -14.30 -4.39 2.34
C THR A 175 -14.61 -5.84 2.73
N PRO A 176 -14.47 -6.83 1.82
CA PRO A 176 -14.60 -8.23 2.20
C PRO A 176 -13.69 -8.65 3.37
N ALA A 177 -12.53 -8.02 3.54
CA ALA A 177 -11.64 -8.31 4.66
C ALA A 177 -12.18 -7.79 6.01
N THR A 178 -13.12 -6.87 6.00
CA THR A 178 -13.76 -6.28 7.20
C THR A 178 -15.21 -6.75 7.39
N ASP A 179 -15.70 -7.71 6.59
CA ASP A 179 -17.07 -8.24 6.73
C ASP A 179 -17.30 -8.96 8.08
N VAL A 180 -16.21 -9.34 8.76
CA VAL A 180 -16.25 -9.91 10.11
C VAL A 180 -16.56 -8.87 11.20
N VAL A 181 -16.44 -7.57 10.88
CA VAL A 181 -16.70 -6.47 11.81
C VAL A 181 -18.20 -6.19 11.85
N PRO A 182 -18.84 -6.18 13.04
CA PRO A 182 -20.28 -5.90 13.16
C PRO A 182 -20.69 -4.55 12.57
N ALA A 183 -21.92 -4.48 12.06
CA ALA A 183 -22.44 -3.24 11.46
C ALA A 183 -22.52 -2.09 12.48
N GLU A 184 -22.80 -2.43 13.74
CA GLU A 184 -22.82 -1.46 14.85
C GLU A 184 -21.45 -0.82 15.08
N GLU A 185 -20.37 -1.60 14.95
CA GLU A 185 -19.00 -1.07 15.12
C GLU A 185 -18.65 -0.10 13.97
N PHE A 186 -19.06 -0.39 12.74
CA PHE A 186 -18.93 0.57 11.64
C PHE A 186 -19.69 1.88 11.92
N ALA A 187 -20.91 1.78 12.46
CA ALA A 187 -21.71 2.95 12.80
C ALA A 187 -21.09 3.75 13.95
N ASP A 188 -20.58 3.07 14.97
CA ASP A 188 -19.90 3.70 16.11
C ASP A 188 -18.64 4.43 15.67
N VAL A 189 -17.78 3.78 14.88
CA VAL A 189 -16.57 4.39 14.33
C VAL A 189 -16.92 5.62 13.49
N ALA A 190 -17.93 5.52 12.62
CA ALA A 190 -18.38 6.64 11.78
C ALA A 190 -18.91 7.81 12.62
N ALA A 191 -19.62 7.54 13.72
CA ALA A 191 -20.15 8.58 14.61
C ALA A 191 -19.02 9.36 15.34
N HIS A 192 -17.86 8.74 15.54
CA HIS A 192 -16.70 9.39 16.16
C HIS A 192 -15.78 10.12 15.17
N GLN A 193 -16.02 10.00 13.86
CA GLN A 193 -15.29 10.75 12.85
C GLN A 193 -15.74 12.21 12.80
N ALA A 194 -14.82 13.13 12.48
CA ALA A 194 -15.19 14.53 12.22
C ALA A 194 -16.11 14.63 10.98
N LEU A 195 -15.91 13.76 10.00
CA LEU A 195 -16.81 13.54 8.87
C LEU A 195 -17.59 12.23 9.12
N PRO A 196 -18.82 12.28 9.69
CA PRO A 196 -19.51 11.10 10.22
C PRO A 196 -20.18 10.28 9.11
N ARG A 197 -19.39 9.56 8.33
CA ARG A 197 -19.87 8.62 7.31
C ARG A 197 -18.96 7.40 7.21
N PRO A 198 -19.49 6.26 6.77
CA PRO A 198 -18.63 5.12 6.43
C PRO A 198 -17.59 5.49 5.36
N LEU A 199 -16.38 4.96 5.51
CA LEU A 199 -15.33 5.09 4.51
C LEU A 199 -15.44 4.01 3.45
N THR A 200 -15.09 4.37 2.22
CA THR A 200 -15.05 3.46 1.07
C THR A 200 -13.62 3.32 0.54
N PRO A 201 -13.32 2.27 -0.25
CA PRO A 201 -12.03 2.12 -0.91
C PRO A 201 -11.64 3.34 -1.77
N GLU A 202 -12.62 4.03 -2.37
CA GLU A 202 -12.43 5.20 -3.22
C GLU A 202 -11.90 6.41 -2.44
N ASP A 203 -12.20 6.54 -1.16
CA ASP A 203 -11.62 7.58 -0.30
C ASP A 203 -10.10 7.46 -0.26
N THR A 204 -9.60 6.24 -0.05
CA THR A 204 -8.16 5.93 -0.07
C THR A 204 -7.57 6.08 -1.47
N ALA A 205 -8.26 5.57 -2.49
CA ALA A 205 -7.79 5.62 -3.87
C ALA A 205 -7.60 7.04 -4.39
N SER A 206 -8.47 7.97 -3.99
CA SER A 206 -8.39 9.39 -4.36
C SER A 206 -7.14 10.04 -3.80
N VAL A 207 -6.78 9.75 -2.55
CA VAL A 207 -5.55 10.26 -1.92
C VAL A 207 -4.30 9.65 -2.55
N VAL A 208 -4.31 8.34 -2.83
CA VAL A 208 -3.19 7.67 -3.52
C VAL A 208 -2.97 8.28 -4.91
N ALA A 209 -4.04 8.52 -5.67
CA ALA A 209 -3.93 9.15 -6.98
C ALA A 209 -3.36 10.59 -6.92
N MET A 210 -3.73 11.35 -5.89
CA MET A 210 -3.12 12.67 -5.64
C MET A 210 -1.62 12.52 -5.36
N LEU A 211 -1.21 11.59 -4.49
CA LEU A 211 0.19 11.37 -4.11
C LEU A 211 1.05 10.80 -5.26
N ALA A 212 0.44 10.19 -6.25
CA ALA A 212 1.12 9.69 -7.45
C ALA A 212 1.51 10.82 -8.44
N ARG A 213 0.98 12.03 -8.27
CA ARG A 213 1.23 13.19 -9.16
C ARG A 213 2.58 13.86 -8.89
N ASP A 214 3.02 14.68 -9.84
CA ASP A 214 4.27 15.42 -9.75
C ASP A 214 4.23 16.50 -8.66
N ASP A 215 3.10 17.19 -8.53
CA ASP A 215 2.87 18.29 -7.59
C ASP A 215 2.73 17.85 -6.11
N ALA A 216 2.62 16.56 -5.86
CA ALA A 216 2.55 16.02 -4.51
C ALA A 216 3.93 15.65 -3.90
N ALA A 217 5.03 15.85 -4.62
CA ALA A 217 6.36 15.42 -4.17
C ALA A 217 6.79 16.00 -2.81
N ALA A 218 6.35 17.21 -2.48
CA ALA A 218 6.66 17.86 -1.20
C ALA A 218 6.05 17.13 0.04
N LEU A 219 5.14 16.19 -0.17
CA LEU A 219 4.59 15.34 0.89
C LEU A 219 5.47 14.13 1.24
N THR A 220 6.67 14.03 0.66
CA THR A 220 7.60 12.94 0.96
C THR A 220 7.89 12.82 2.46
N GLY A 221 7.98 11.60 2.96
CA GLY A 221 8.19 11.29 4.38
C GLY A 221 6.92 11.37 5.25
N GLN A 222 5.79 11.85 4.70
CA GLN A 222 4.56 12.01 5.45
C GLN A 222 3.70 10.75 5.44
N THR A 223 2.88 10.63 6.48
CA THR A 223 1.76 9.67 6.52
C THR A 223 0.46 10.46 6.48
N VAL A 224 -0.31 10.28 5.41
CA VAL A 224 -1.61 10.92 5.22
C VAL A 224 -2.71 10.01 5.78
N THR A 225 -3.41 10.47 6.80
CA THR A 225 -4.52 9.72 7.40
C THR A 225 -5.80 9.97 6.59
N VAL A 226 -6.49 8.88 6.22
CA VAL A 226 -7.76 8.89 5.45
C VAL A 226 -8.79 8.13 6.27
N ASP A 227 -9.29 8.76 7.33
CA ASP A 227 -10.14 8.11 8.33
C ASP A 227 -11.33 8.99 8.78
N GLY A 228 -11.69 9.97 7.95
CA GLY A 228 -12.78 10.88 8.27
C GLY A 228 -12.50 11.81 9.45
N GLY A 229 -11.23 11.95 9.86
CA GLY A 229 -10.85 12.75 11.02
C GLY A 229 -11.11 12.03 12.36
N LEU A 230 -11.03 10.69 12.37
CA LEU A 230 -11.11 9.90 13.60
C LEU A 230 -9.85 10.05 14.46
N VAL A 231 -8.68 10.18 13.80
CA VAL A 231 -7.39 10.43 14.44
C VAL A 231 -6.88 11.81 13.99
N LEU A 232 -6.89 12.78 14.91
CA LEU A 232 -6.36 14.13 14.69
C LEU A 232 -4.96 14.22 15.31
N ARG A 233 -3.94 14.66 14.52
CA ARG A 233 -2.54 14.73 14.93
C ARG A 233 -1.76 15.75 14.07
#